data_73606b21ff96a23e496164ce251a2be4
#
_entry.id   73606b21ff96a23e496164ce251a2be4
#
_cell.length_a   1.000
_cell.length_b   1.000
_cell.length_c   1.000
_cell.angle_alpha   90.00
_cell.angle_beta   90.00
_cell.angle_gamma   90.00
#
_symmetry.space_group_name_H-M   'P 1'
#
loop_
_entity.id
_entity.type
_entity.pdbx_description
1 polymer ?
#
loop_
_entity_poly.entity_id
_entity_poly.type
_entity_poly.pdbx_seq_one_letter_code
_entity_poly.pdbx_strand_id
1 'polypeptide(L)'
;MAGRADIGWSNSLGWYEGFSLLTAVAPTGVITGFCFGAASTADQRLAETFFALRARPDRRLISVGSAAAGPYVADKGFEGAANHLRWLQSYGAHLIHPPKRNSKKRSWSKRLRRWIAGIRQIVETIYDKLFNTFGLWRERPHELEGLRSRLAARVALHNFCIWLNEQLDRPRLAFADLLGW
;
A
#
# COMPACT_ATOMS: atom_id res chain seq x y z
N MET A 1 -7.71 -11.23 21.89
CA MET A 1 -7.07 -10.12 21.31
C MET A 1 -7.99 -9.41 20.36
N ALA A 2 -8.68 -8.43 20.78
CA ALA A 2 -9.48 -7.69 19.82
C ALA A 2 -8.50 -7.00 18.87
N GLY A 3 -8.86 -6.83 17.68
CA GLY A 3 -7.97 -6.30 16.66
C GLY A 3 -6.85 -7.23 16.24
N ARG A 4 -7.09 -8.39 16.22
CA ARG A 4 -6.39 -9.61 16.19
C ARG A 4 -6.44 -10.16 14.80
N ALA A 5 -5.50 -11.09 14.55
CA ALA A 5 -5.53 -11.93 13.39
C ALA A 5 -6.93 -12.53 13.21
N ASP A 6 -7.34 -12.64 11.97
CA ASP A 6 -8.59 -13.24 11.58
C ASP A 6 -8.36 -14.04 10.29
N ILE A 7 -9.35 -14.82 9.89
CA ILE A 7 -9.28 -15.63 8.68
C ILE A 7 -9.65 -14.77 7.48
N GLY A 8 -8.74 -14.68 6.53
CA GLY A 8 -8.95 -14.03 5.23
C GLY A 8 -8.72 -15.00 4.09
N TRP A 9 -8.99 -14.54 2.89
CA TRP A 9 -8.74 -15.29 1.67
C TRP A 9 -8.01 -14.45 0.62
N SER A 10 -7.03 -15.05 -0.05
CA SER A 10 -6.34 -14.42 -1.17
C SER A 10 -6.15 -15.38 -2.34
N ASN A 11 -6.04 -14.84 -3.55
CA ASN A 11 -5.81 -15.65 -4.75
C ASN A 11 -4.49 -16.42 -4.73
N SER A 12 -3.48 -15.93 -4.03
CA SER A 12 -2.14 -16.51 -3.99
C SER A 12 -1.94 -17.49 -2.82
N LEU A 13 -2.60 -17.24 -1.69
CA LEU A 13 -2.40 -18.02 -0.46
C LEU A 13 -3.60 -18.95 -0.14
N GLY A 14 -4.77 -18.74 -0.77
CA GLY A 14 -6.01 -19.37 -0.32
C GLY A 14 -6.50 -18.77 1.00
N TRP A 15 -6.99 -19.61 1.89
CA TRP A 15 -7.37 -19.23 3.26
C TRP A 15 -6.11 -19.03 4.11
N TYR A 16 -6.03 -17.92 4.82
CA TYR A 16 -4.93 -17.61 5.74
C TYR A 16 -5.43 -16.91 7.00
N GLU A 17 -4.76 -17.11 8.10
CA GLU A 17 -4.96 -16.37 9.34
C GLU A 17 -3.90 -15.27 9.44
N GLY A 18 -4.32 -14.03 9.72
CA GLY A 18 -3.38 -12.92 9.84
C GLY A 18 -4.00 -11.55 9.67
N PHE A 19 -3.26 -10.69 8.97
CA PHE A 19 -3.60 -9.30 8.74
C PHE A 19 -3.51 -8.96 7.25
N SER A 20 -4.40 -8.07 6.80
CA SER A 20 -4.30 -7.41 5.50
C SER A 20 -3.49 -6.13 5.64
N LEU A 21 -2.54 -5.91 4.74
CA LEU A 21 -1.71 -4.71 4.68
C LEU A 21 -2.08 -3.87 3.46
N LEU A 22 -2.32 -2.58 3.67
CA LEU A 22 -2.48 -1.59 2.61
C LEU A 22 -1.31 -0.61 2.67
N THR A 23 -0.66 -0.37 1.53
CA THR A 23 0.42 0.61 1.39
C THR A 23 0.10 1.63 0.31
N ALA A 24 0.49 2.87 0.53
CA ALA A 24 0.56 3.89 -0.51
C ALA A 24 2.02 4.09 -0.92
N VAL A 25 2.28 3.99 -2.22
CA VAL A 25 3.62 3.99 -2.79
C VAL A 25 3.73 5.11 -3.81
N ALA A 26 4.78 5.92 -3.72
CA ALA A 26 5.13 6.89 -4.75
C ALA A 26 5.69 6.18 -6.01
N PRO A 27 5.63 6.80 -7.20
CA PRO A 27 6.24 6.25 -8.42
C PRO A 27 7.74 5.96 -8.31
N THR A 28 8.41 6.56 -7.35
CA THR A 28 9.82 6.34 -7.02
C THR A 28 10.08 5.03 -6.26
N GLY A 29 9.02 4.35 -5.79
CA GLY A 29 9.10 3.17 -4.95
C GLY A 29 9.04 3.46 -3.44
N VAL A 30 9.08 4.73 -3.03
CA VAL A 30 9.00 5.12 -1.62
C VAL A 30 7.61 4.84 -1.06
N ILE A 31 7.53 4.15 0.05
CA ILE A 31 6.28 3.91 0.78
C ILE A 31 5.94 5.17 1.57
N THR A 32 4.88 5.88 1.16
CA THR A 32 4.45 7.15 1.76
C THR A 32 3.49 6.97 2.91
N GLY A 33 2.99 5.78 3.12
CA GLY A 33 2.12 5.43 4.24
C GLY A 33 1.61 4.00 4.15
N PHE A 34 1.18 3.48 5.27
CA PHE A 34 0.58 2.15 5.35
C PHE A 34 -0.48 2.09 6.46
N CYS A 35 -1.38 1.15 6.33
CA CYS A 35 -2.24 0.69 7.43
C CYS A 35 -2.46 -0.81 7.32
N PHE A 36 -2.89 -1.43 8.38
CA PHE A 36 -3.22 -2.84 8.40
C PHE A 36 -4.49 -3.08 9.23
N GLY A 37 -5.15 -4.19 8.97
CA GLY A 37 -6.34 -4.64 9.67
C GLY A 37 -6.40 -6.16 9.70
N ALA A 38 -7.37 -6.73 10.38
CA ALA A 38 -7.61 -8.18 10.35
C ALA A 38 -7.77 -8.68 8.90
N ALA A 39 -7.36 -9.91 8.62
CA ALA A 39 -7.39 -10.48 7.26
C ALA A 39 -8.77 -10.48 6.60
N SER A 40 -9.85 -10.54 7.40
CA SER A 40 -11.24 -10.42 6.95
C SER A 40 -11.66 -9.00 6.55
N THR A 41 -10.82 -7.99 6.81
CA THR A 41 -11.16 -6.60 6.53
C THR A 41 -11.13 -6.32 5.04
N ALA A 42 -12.25 -5.89 4.47
CA ALA A 42 -12.33 -5.52 3.05
C ALA A 42 -11.39 -4.35 2.72
N ASP A 43 -10.71 -4.42 1.56
CA ASP A 43 -9.75 -3.42 1.08
C ASP A 43 -10.31 -1.99 1.08
N GLN A 44 -11.58 -1.83 0.73
CA GLN A 44 -12.24 -0.52 0.74
C GLN A 44 -12.37 0.07 2.16
N ARG A 45 -12.55 -0.78 3.18
CA ARG A 45 -12.59 -0.35 4.58
C ARG A 45 -11.21 0.03 5.09
N LEU A 46 -10.18 -0.71 4.66
CA LEU A 46 -8.79 -0.33 4.93
C LEU A 46 -8.44 1.01 4.28
N ALA A 47 -8.87 1.23 3.02
CA ALA A 47 -8.63 2.49 2.33
C ALA A 47 -9.33 3.67 3.05
N GLU A 48 -10.57 3.50 3.50
CA GLU A 48 -11.27 4.53 4.30
C GLU A 48 -10.47 4.89 5.55
N THR A 49 -10.03 3.88 6.29
CA THR A 49 -9.20 4.07 7.49
C THR A 49 -7.88 4.76 7.15
N PHE A 50 -7.24 4.36 6.07
CA PHE A 50 -5.99 4.94 5.59
C PHE A 50 -6.14 6.44 5.28
N PHE A 51 -7.16 6.83 4.50
CA PHE A 51 -7.41 8.23 4.17
C PHE A 51 -7.78 9.05 5.40
N ALA A 52 -8.63 8.53 6.27
CA ALA A 52 -9.00 9.19 7.53
C ALA A 52 -7.79 9.45 8.42
N LEU A 53 -6.87 8.48 8.53
CA LEU A 53 -5.64 8.62 9.31
C LEU A 53 -4.68 9.66 8.69
N ARG A 54 -4.56 9.69 7.36
CA ARG A 54 -3.69 10.66 6.68
C ARG A 54 -4.25 12.09 6.69
N ALA A 55 -5.57 12.23 6.76
CA ALA A 55 -6.22 13.55 6.81
C ALA A 55 -6.17 14.21 8.19
N ARG A 56 -5.76 13.50 9.24
CA ARG A 56 -5.71 14.04 10.60
C ARG A 56 -4.68 15.15 10.74
N PRO A 57 -5.06 16.33 11.27
CA PRO A 57 -4.15 17.47 11.40
C PRO A 57 -3.05 17.28 12.45
N ASP A 58 -3.29 16.44 13.47
CA ASP A 58 -2.33 16.12 14.55
C ASP A 58 -1.14 15.27 14.07
N ARG A 59 -1.22 14.69 12.89
CA ARG A 59 -0.11 13.97 12.25
C ARG A 59 0.75 14.84 11.32
N ARG A 60 0.72 16.15 11.49
CA ARG A 60 1.59 17.10 10.80
C ARG A 60 3.06 17.02 11.24
N LEU A 61 3.64 15.86 11.23
CA LEU A 61 5.07 15.74 11.46
C LEU A 61 5.91 16.29 10.30
N ILE A 62 5.32 16.52 9.16
CA ILE A 62 5.97 17.23 8.04
C ILE A 62 4.86 17.96 7.26
N SER A 63 4.94 19.27 7.26
CA SER A 63 4.01 20.25 6.73
C SER A 63 3.90 20.23 5.21
N VAL A 64 3.15 19.33 4.63
CA VAL A 64 2.76 19.50 3.23
C VAL A 64 1.29 19.10 3.07
N GLY A 65 0.39 19.99 3.35
CA GLY A 65 -1.03 19.84 3.07
C GLY A 65 -1.70 18.61 3.71
N SER A 66 -2.92 18.30 3.32
CA SER A 66 -3.53 17.02 3.69
C SER A 66 -2.80 15.90 2.94
N ALA A 67 -2.05 15.08 3.67
CA ALA A 67 -1.34 13.93 3.10
C ALA A 67 -2.28 12.89 2.45
N ALA A 68 -3.58 13.04 2.62
CA ALA A 68 -4.61 12.21 1.97
C ALA A 68 -5.01 12.72 0.59
N ALA A 69 -4.83 14.02 0.30
CA ALA A 69 -5.26 14.60 -0.98
C ALA A 69 -4.35 14.16 -2.14
N GLY A 70 -4.94 13.93 -3.30
CA GLY A 70 -4.23 13.63 -4.54
C GLY A 70 -4.72 12.39 -5.29
N PRO A 71 -4.12 12.08 -6.44
CA PRO A 71 -4.46 10.92 -7.23
C PRO A 71 -3.83 9.64 -6.67
N TYR A 72 -4.61 8.57 -6.60
CA TYR A 72 -4.19 7.24 -6.20
C TYR A 72 -4.53 6.23 -7.29
N VAL A 73 -3.56 5.50 -7.77
CA VAL A 73 -3.77 4.36 -8.64
C VAL A 73 -4.03 3.13 -7.77
N ALA A 74 -5.18 2.49 -7.97
CA ALA A 74 -5.61 1.35 -7.18
C ALA A 74 -5.95 0.14 -8.06
N ASP A 75 -6.15 -1.02 -7.46
CA ASP A 75 -6.62 -2.21 -8.16
C ASP A 75 -8.15 -2.18 -8.38
N LYS A 76 -8.64 -3.11 -9.20
CA LYS A 76 -10.07 -3.30 -9.51
C LYS A 76 -10.92 -3.58 -8.26
N GLY A 77 -10.33 -4.12 -7.20
CA GLY A 77 -11.00 -4.35 -5.91
C GLY A 77 -11.55 -3.06 -5.27
N PHE A 78 -10.95 -1.93 -5.61
CA PHE A 78 -11.37 -0.61 -5.12
C PHE A 78 -12.49 0.04 -5.96
N GLU A 79 -13.10 -0.66 -6.92
CA GLU A 79 -14.20 -0.12 -7.70
C GLU A 79 -15.42 0.14 -6.82
N GLY A 80 -15.99 1.37 -6.89
CA GLY A 80 -17.18 1.77 -6.16
C GLY A 80 -17.40 3.29 -6.23
N ALA A 81 -18.35 3.73 -7.09
CA ALA A 81 -18.57 5.15 -7.33
C ALA A 81 -18.92 5.94 -6.05
N ALA A 82 -19.73 5.35 -5.17
CA ALA A 82 -20.13 6.00 -3.91
C ALA A 82 -18.92 6.20 -2.97
N ASN A 83 -18.05 5.20 -2.83
CA ASN A 83 -16.84 5.32 -2.02
C ASN A 83 -15.86 6.34 -2.62
N HIS A 84 -15.68 6.33 -3.94
CA HIS A 84 -14.79 7.29 -4.61
C HIS A 84 -15.25 8.73 -4.43
N LEU A 85 -16.56 8.99 -4.57
CA LEU A 85 -17.13 10.31 -4.33
C LEU A 85 -16.92 10.75 -2.88
N ARG A 86 -17.20 9.86 -1.93
CA ARG A 86 -17.00 10.13 -0.51
C ARG A 86 -15.52 10.43 -0.19
N TRP A 87 -14.58 9.62 -0.68
CA TRP A 87 -13.15 9.83 -0.42
C TRP A 87 -12.62 11.11 -1.07
N LEU A 88 -13.13 11.46 -2.24
CA LEU A 88 -12.80 12.73 -2.88
C LEU A 88 -13.31 13.92 -2.05
N GLN A 89 -14.57 13.88 -1.61
CA GLN A 89 -15.18 14.96 -0.83
C GLN A 89 -14.61 15.08 0.57
N SER A 90 -14.40 13.96 1.27
CA SER A 90 -13.96 13.98 2.67
C SER A 90 -12.45 14.12 2.84
N TYR A 91 -11.66 13.63 1.90
CA TYR A 91 -10.19 13.53 2.05
C TYR A 91 -9.41 14.15 0.88
N GLY A 92 -10.06 14.56 -0.20
CA GLY A 92 -9.40 15.00 -1.44
C GLY A 92 -8.72 13.84 -2.19
N ALA A 93 -9.02 12.59 -1.85
CA ALA A 93 -8.41 11.41 -2.45
C ALA A 93 -9.15 11.01 -3.74
N HIS A 94 -8.46 11.09 -4.87
CA HIS A 94 -9.00 10.74 -6.18
C HIS A 94 -8.49 9.36 -6.64
N LEU A 95 -9.34 8.33 -6.62
CA LEU A 95 -8.97 6.99 -7.03
C LEU A 95 -9.10 6.78 -8.55
N ILE A 96 -8.04 6.24 -9.13
CA ILE A 96 -7.94 5.82 -10.51
C ILE A 96 -7.72 4.30 -10.53
N HIS A 97 -8.70 3.55 -11.03
CA HIS A 97 -8.61 2.08 -11.12
C HIS A 97 -9.06 1.58 -12.49
N PRO A 98 -8.49 0.48 -13.00
CA PRO A 98 -8.96 -0.10 -14.26
C PRO A 98 -10.40 -0.61 -14.11
N PRO A 99 -11.24 -0.48 -15.15
CA PRO A 99 -12.60 -1.00 -15.11
C PRO A 99 -12.61 -2.53 -15.00
N LYS A 100 -13.59 -3.10 -14.33
CA LYS A 100 -13.82 -4.54 -14.33
C LYS A 100 -14.09 -5.06 -15.74
N ARG A 101 -13.73 -6.31 -16.01
CA ARG A 101 -13.88 -6.96 -17.32
C ARG A 101 -15.32 -6.85 -17.87
N ASN A 102 -16.33 -6.92 -16.99
CA ASN A 102 -17.75 -6.86 -17.34
C ASN A 102 -18.34 -5.45 -17.21
N SER A 103 -17.49 -4.42 -17.05
CA SER A 103 -17.97 -3.04 -16.95
C SER A 103 -18.48 -2.55 -18.30
N LYS A 104 -19.69 -1.98 -18.31
CA LYS A 104 -20.25 -1.25 -19.47
C LYS A 104 -19.57 0.12 -19.68
N LYS A 105 -18.66 0.53 -18.82
CA LYS A 105 -17.91 1.78 -18.93
C LYS A 105 -16.97 1.72 -20.13
N ARG A 106 -16.70 2.90 -20.72
CA ARG A 106 -15.79 3.05 -21.86
C ARG A 106 -14.44 2.39 -21.56
N SER A 107 -13.96 1.54 -22.46
CA SER A 107 -12.66 0.89 -22.32
C SER A 107 -11.53 1.92 -22.42
N TRP A 108 -10.54 1.79 -21.53
CA TRP A 108 -9.36 2.63 -21.58
C TRP A 108 -8.49 2.35 -22.80
N SER A 109 -7.79 3.36 -23.29
CA SER A 109 -6.81 3.20 -24.37
C SER A 109 -5.71 2.22 -23.97
N LYS A 110 -5.08 1.57 -24.96
CA LYS A 110 -3.96 0.65 -24.74
C LYS A 110 -2.79 1.34 -24.00
N ARG A 111 -2.54 2.62 -24.30
CA ARG A 111 -1.50 3.43 -23.66
C ARG A 111 -1.77 3.61 -22.17
N LEU A 112 -2.99 3.99 -21.79
CA LEU A 112 -3.38 4.19 -20.40
C LEU A 112 -3.32 2.87 -19.62
N ARG A 113 -3.80 1.77 -20.20
CA ARG A 113 -3.72 0.45 -19.56
C ARG A 113 -2.28 0.00 -19.30
N ARG A 114 -1.35 0.24 -20.25
CA ARG A 114 0.08 -0.05 -20.05
C ARG A 114 0.69 0.79 -18.94
N TRP A 115 0.39 2.07 -18.91
CA TRP A 115 0.88 2.98 -17.87
C TRP A 115 0.42 2.56 -16.47
N ILE A 116 -0.86 2.27 -16.30
CA ILE A 116 -1.40 1.76 -15.03
C ILE A 116 -0.76 0.41 -14.64
N ALA A 117 -0.56 -0.49 -15.60
CA ALA A 117 0.09 -1.77 -15.33
C ALA A 117 1.54 -1.57 -14.82
N GLY A 118 2.29 -0.63 -15.41
CA GLY A 118 3.64 -0.30 -14.94
C GLY A 118 3.66 0.24 -13.50
N ILE A 119 2.71 1.12 -13.16
CA ILE A 119 2.58 1.62 -11.77
C ILE A 119 2.26 0.48 -10.81
N ARG A 120 1.36 -0.42 -11.16
CA ARG A 120 1.01 -1.56 -10.33
C ARG A 120 2.20 -2.49 -10.12
N GLN A 121 3.03 -2.70 -11.12
CA GLN A 121 4.22 -3.54 -10.99
C GLN A 121 5.20 -3.00 -9.96
N ILE A 122 5.30 -1.67 -9.78
CA ILE A 122 6.10 -1.08 -8.70
C ILE A 122 5.58 -1.56 -7.35
N VAL A 123 4.27 -1.54 -7.14
CA VAL A 123 3.66 -1.98 -5.88
C VAL A 123 3.93 -3.47 -5.62
N GLU A 124 3.79 -4.32 -6.64
CA GLU A 124 4.08 -5.75 -6.56
C GLU A 124 5.56 -5.99 -6.19
N THR A 125 6.48 -5.25 -6.80
CA THR A 125 7.91 -5.30 -6.46
C THR A 125 8.17 -4.90 -5.00
N ILE A 126 7.47 -3.88 -4.50
CA ILE A 126 7.64 -3.43 -3.12
C ILE A 126 7.10 -4.46 -2.12
N TYR A 127 5.96 -5.07 -2.41
CA TYR A 127 5.48 -6.17 -1.58
C TYR A 127 6.47 -7.35 -1.58
N ASP A 128 7.03 -7.72 -2.74
CA ASP A 128 8.09 -8.72 -2.80
C ASP A 128 9.29 -8.35 -1.90
N LYS A 129 9.77 -7.10 -1.96
CA LYS A 129 10.83 -6.62 -1.07
C LYS A 129 10.45 -6.70 0.41
N LEU A 130 9.26 -6.23 0.79
CA LEU A 130 8.82 -6.29 2.19
C LEU A 130 8.70 -7.73 2.69
N PHE A 131 8.09 -8.61 1.92
CA PHE A 131 7.83 -9.98 2.33
C PHE A 131 9.07 -10.86 2.25
N ASN A 132 9.80 -10.84 1.15
CA ASN A 132 10.92 -11.75 0.89
C ASN A 132 12.27 -11.15 1.32
N THR A 133 12.63 -9.95 0.85
CA THR A 133 13.91 -9.34 1.18
C THR A 133 14.00 -8.93 2.65
N PHE A 134 12.96 -8.29 3.18
CA PHE A 134 12.95 -7.88 4.59
C PHE A 134 12.25 -8.87 5.53
N GLY A 135 11.80 -10.01 5.02
CA GLY A 135 11.30 -11.14 5.81
C GLY A 135 10.02 -10.86 6.58
N LEU A 136 9.14 -9.96 6.08
CA LEU A 136 7.90 -9.62 6.77
C LEU A 136 7.00 -10.83 7.01
N TRP A 137 6.98 -11.81 6.11
CA TRP A 137 6.19 -13.04 6.25
C TRP A 137 6.66 -13.96 7.40
N ARG A 138 7.90 -13.77 7.90
CA ARG A 138 8.46 -14.53 9.03
C ARG A 138 8.09 -13.96 10.38
N GLU A 139 7.51 -12.76 10.41
CA GLU A 139 7.17 -12.08 11.65
C GLU A 139 6.04 -12.81 12.39
N ARG A 140 6.27 -13.12 13.66
CA ARG A 140 5.32 -13.80 14.55
C ARG A 140 5.13 -12.98 15.84
N PRO A 141 4.56 -11.79 15.75
CA PRO A 141 4.38 -10.94 16.92
C PRO A 141 3.27 -11.51 17.82
N HIS A 142 3.53 -11.55 19.11
CA HIS A 142 2.54 -11.95 20.12
C HIS A 142 1.49 -10.86 20.37
N GLU A 143 1.88 -9.59 20.15
CA GLU A 143 1.06 -8.41 20.40
C GLU A 143 0.93 -7.53 19.16
N LEU A 144 -0.19 -6.80 19.09
CA LEU A 144 -0.48 -5.91 17.98
C LEU A 144 0.53 -4.75 17.88
N GLU A 145 0.98 -4.23 19.01
CA GLU A 145 2.01 -3.19 19.08
C GLU A 145 3.36 -3.69 18.54
N GLY A 146 3.71 -4.94 18.84
CA GLY A 146 4.89 -5.58 18.27
C GLY A 146 4.79 -5.71 16.75
N LEU A 147 3.63 -6.08 16.21
CA LEU A 147 3.40 -6.10 14.76
C LEU A 147 3.57 -4.72 14.14
N ARG A 148 2.94 -3.70 14.76
CA ARG A 148 3.00 -2.31 14.29
C ARG A 148 4.44 -1.79 14.23
N SER A 149 5.20 -2.00 15.30
CA SER A 149 6.59 -1.55 15.39
C SER A 149 7.48 -2.22 14.35
N ARG A 150 7.34 -3.53 14.16
CA ARG A 150 8.11 -4.29 13.17
C ARG A 150 7.75 -3.87 11.75
N LEU A 151 6.46 -3.68 11.45
CA LEU A 151 6.02 -3.21 10.15
C LEU A 151 6.56 -1.81 9.85
N ALA A 152 6.50 -0.90 10.82
CA ALA A 152 7.08 0.44 10.69
C ALA A 152 8.60 0.39 10.45
N ALA A 153 9.32 -0.47 11.16
CA ALA A 153 10.76 -0.66 10.97
C ALA A 153 11.10 -1.20 9.56
N ARG A 154 10.32 -2.17 9.03
CA ARG A 154 10.53 -2.69 7.66
C ARG A 154 10.26 -1.62 6.60
N VAL A 155 9.21 -0.82 6.77
CA VAL A 155 8.91 0.30 5.88
C VAL A 155 10.01 1.36 5.94
N ALA A 156 10.50 1.71 7.12
CA ALA A 156 11.59 2.65 7.28
C ALA A 156 12.89 2.13 6.62
N LEU A 157 13.23 0.87 6.83
CA LEU A 157 14.39 0.23 6.20
C LEU A 157 14.28 0.22 4.67
N HIS A 158 13.10 -0.12 4.13
CA HIS A 158 12.84 -0.07 2.69
C HIS A 158 13.11 1.33 2.13
N ASN A 159 12.53 2.36 2.73
CA ASN A 159 12.70 3.74 2.29
C ASN A 159 14.16 4.22 2.45
N PHE A 160 14.83 3.81 3.51
CA PHE A 160 16.25 4.09 3.72
C PHE A 160 17.13 3.45 2.63
N CYS A 161 16.87 2.21 2.23
CA CYS A 161 17.60 1.56 1.13
C CYS A 161 17.42 2.30 -0.20
N ILE A 162 16.22 2.84 -0.48
CA ILE A 162 16.00 3.67 -1.67
C ILE A 162 16.84 4.93 -1.60
N TRP A 163 16.78 5.66 -0.48
CA TRP A 163 17.56 6.87 -0.26
C TRP A 163 19.07 6.59 -0.39
N LEU A 164 19.56 5.51 0.23
CA LEU A 164 20.98 5.15 0.17
C LEU A 164 21.42 4.80 -1.27
N ASN A 165 20.60 4.06 -2.02
CA ASN A 165 20.89 3.79 -3.42
C ASN A 165 20.96 5.09 -4.25
N GLU A 166 20.08 6.06 -3.99
CA GLU A 166 20.13 7.39 -4.64
C GLU A 166 21.44 8.13 -4.31
N GLN A 167 21.90 8.07 -3.06
CA GLN A 167 23.19 8.69 -2.66
C GLN A 167 24.41 7.99 -3.32
N LEU A 168 24.29 6.72 -3.62
CA LEU A 168 25.32 5.91 -4.25
C LEU A 168 25.20 5.83 -5.78
N ASP A 169 24.30 6.61 -6.38
CA ASP A 169 24.00 6.62 -7.83
C ASP A 169 23.64 5.23 -8.37
N ARG A 170 22.86 4.47 -7.61
CA ARG A 170 22.43 3.10 -7.92
C ARG A 170 20.95 3.02 -8.26
N PRO A 171 20.48 1.99 -8.95
CA PRO A 171 19.05 1.78 -9.18
C PRO A 171 18.29 1.69 -7.83
N ARG A 172 17.26 2.48 -7.67
CA ARG A 172 16.51 2.68 -6.40
C ARG A 172 16.12 1.39 -5.68
N LEU A 173 15.68 0.38 -6.41
CA LEU A 173 15.19 -0.89 -5.85
C LEU A 173 16.22 -2.03 -5.89
N ALA A 174 17.48 -1.75 -6.18
CA ALA A 174 18.56 -2.72 -6.17
C ALA A 174 19.10 -2.92 -4.74
N PHE A 175 18.39 -3.70 -3.91
CA PHE A 175 18.74 -3.88 -2.50
C PHE A 175 19.71 -5.02 -2.23
N ALA A 176 19.86 -5.98 -3.15
CA ALA A 176 20.72 -7.16 -2.95
C ALA A 176 22.14 -6.78 -2.51
N ASP A 177 22.74 -5.83 -3.22
CA ASP A 177 24.12 -5.41 -2.92
C ASP A 177 24.27 -4.54 -1.65
N LEU A 178 23.17 -3.97 -1.14
CA LEU A 178 23.19 -3.22 0.12
C LEU A 178 23.14 -4.13 1.33
N LEU A 179 22.48 -5.28 1.18
CA LEU A 179 22.17 -6.17 2.29
C LEU A 179 23.08 -7.40 2.36
N GLY A 180 23.96 -7.57 1.37
CA GLY A 180 24.91 -8.69 1.33
C GLY A 180 24.24 -10.06 1.16
N TRP A 181 23.09 -10.11 0.47
CA TRP A 181 22.32 -11.34 0.25
C TRP A 181 22.55 -11.89 -1.16
#